data_b0700c56fc8ece1a674bdf91170366ad
#
_entry.id   b0700c56fc8ece1a674bdf91170366ad
#
_cell.length_a   1.000
_cell.length_b   1.000
_cell.length_c   1.000
_cell.angle_alpha   90.00
_cell.angle_beta   90.00
_cell.angle_gamma   90.00
#
_symmetry.space_group_name_H-M   'P 1'
#
loop_
_entity.id
_entity.type
_entity.pdbx_description
1 polymer ?
#
loop_
_entity_poly.entity_id
_entity_poly.type
_entity_poly.pdbx_seq_one_letter_code
_entity_poly.pdbx_strand_id
1 'polypeptide(L)'
;MTPTRLFDCLEWQLQKFPQEDMFAAKEDGIWRKYSTKEIQQLVDSLSMGLMRAGIGYQDGTIEGRDKIAILSNNRPEWVILDLAVQQTGAVLTPIYPTINVNELEFILNDAAVKLVFVSDQELYAKVQSIRSKTPSVQAVYTFNPIQEALHWKELLHHGNDEDRN
;
A
#
# COMPACT_ATOMS: atom_id res chain seq x y z
N MET A 1 -18.09 -4.66 18.15
CA MET A 1 -16.80 -4.14 18.63
C MET A 1 -16.76 -2.64 18.35
N THR A 2 -16.27 -1.81 19.26
CA THR A 2 -16.05 -0.38 18.98
C THR A 2 -14.65 -0.26 18.35
N PRO A 3 -14.49 0.42 17.19
CA PRO A 3 -13.18 0.61 16.59
C PRO A 3 -12.22 1.33 17.52
N THR A 4 -10.99 0.84 17.67
CA THR A 4 -9.93 1.47 18.47
C THR A 4 -8.74 1.90 17.61
N ARG A 5 -8.61 1.29 16.43
CA ARG A 5 -7.60 1.60 15.41
C ARG A 5 -8.30 1.98 14.12
N LEU A 6 -7.63 2.72 13.25
CA LEU A 6 -8.24 3.19 12.02
C LEU A 6 -8.72 2.05 11.12
N PHE A 7 -7.95 1.00 10.97
CA PHE A 7 -8.35 -0.16 10.16
C PHE A 7 -9.48 -1.01 10.78
N ASP A 8 -9.74 -0.91 12.11
CA ASP A 8 -10.92 -1.55 12.73
C ASP A 8 -12.23 -0.93 12.21
N CYS A 9 -12.18 0.30 11.70
CA CYS A 9 -13.36 0.99 11.15
C CYS A 9 -13.93 0.25 9.93
N LEU A 10 -13.07 -0.36 9.13
CA LEU A 10 -13.49 -1.11 7.94
C LEU A 10 -14.28 -2.38 8.33
N GLU A 11 -13.76 -3.15 9.29
CA GLU A 11 -14.43 -4.32 9.83
C GLU A 11 -15.77 -3.95 10.50
N TRP A 12 -15.77 -2.88 11.28
CA TRP A 12 -16.98 -2.37 11.94
C TRP A 12 -18.03 -1.95 10.92
N GLN A 13 -17.63 -1.26 9.83
CA GLN A 13 -18.54 -0.91 8.74
C GLN A 13 -19.09 -2.16 8.06
N LEU A 14 -18.24 -3.16 7.78
CA LEU A 14 -18.66 -4.41 7.18
C LEU A 14 -19.75 -5.13 8.00
N GLN A 15 -19.62 -5.09 9.33
CA GLN A 15 -20.58 -5.72 10.25
C GLN A 15 -21.89 -4.93 10.43
N LYS A 16 -21.83 -3.60 10.39
CA LYS A 16 -22.96 -2.73 10.80
C LYS A 16 -23.75 -2.17 9.63
N PHE A 17 -23.07 -1.76 8.56
CA PHE A 17 -23.69 -1.12 7.39
C PHE A 17 -22.82 -1.30 6.13
N PRO A 18 -22.67 -2.56 5.66
CA PRO A 18 -21.89 -2.82 4.45
C PRO A 18 -22.47 -2.06 3.26
N GLN A 19 -21.58 -1.55 2.41
CA GLN A 19 -21.93 -0.84 1.19
C GLN A 19 -21.51 -1.67 -0.02
N GLU A 20 -22.34 -1.67 -1.06
CA GLU A 20 -22.00 -2.27 -2.36
C GLU A 20 -21.08 -1.37 -3.21
N ASP A 21 -21.01 -0.09 -2.88
CA ASP A 21 -20.25 0.93 -3.57
C ASP A 21 -19.50 1.85 -2.60
N MET A 22 -18.78 1.26 -1.65
CA MET A 22 -17.94 1.98 -0.68
C MET A 22 -16.93 2.88 -1.39
N PHE A 23 -16.30 2.39 -2.45
CA PHE A 23 -15.49 3.16 -3.38
C PHE A 23 -15.99 2.99 -4.80
N ALA A 24 -15.71 4.01 -5.62
CA ALA A 24 -15.89 3.96 -7.06
C ALA A 24 -14.70 4.63 -7.75
N ALA A 25 -14.18 4.00 -8.79
CA ALA A 25 -13.12 4.53 -9.61
C ALA A 25 -13.44 4.34 -11.09
N LYS A 26 -12.93 5.22 -11.92
CA LYS A 26 -13.08 5.11 -13.37
C LYS A 26 -11.91 4.31 -13.93
N GLU A 27 -12.18 3.08 -14.40
CA GLU A 27 -11.22 2.19 -15.03
C GLU A 27 -11.61 2.05 -16.53
N ASP A 28 -10.71 2.37 -17.42
CA ASP A 28 -10.93 2.31 -18.87
C ASP A 28 -12.23 3.03 -19.34
N GLY A 29 -12.55 4.15 -18.68
CA GLY A 29 -13.73 4.94 -18.99
C GLY A 29 -15.03 4.45 -18.33
N ILE A 30 -15.02 3.31 -17.64
CA ILE A 30 -16.18 2.69 -16.98
C ILE A 30 -16.05 2.84 -15.47
N TRP A 31 -17.15 3.16 -14.77
CA TRP A 31 -17.18 3.20 -13.32
C TRP A 31 -17.18 1.78 -12.75
N ARG A 32 -16.09 1.43 -12.06
CA ARG A 32 -16.01 0.25 -11.22
C ARG A 32 -16.37 0.61 -9.78
N LYS A 33 -17.24 -0.16 -9.17
CA LYS A 33 -17.61 -0.07 -7.75
C LYS A 33 -16.89 -1.15 -6.97
N TYR A 34 -16.54 -0.81 -5.73
CA TYR A 34 -15.89 -1.72 -4.77
C TYR A 34 -16.77 -1.78 -3.53
N SER A 35 -17.22 -2.97 -3.16
CA SER A 35 -17.98 -3.15 -1.93
C SER A 35 -17.09 -3.12 -0.68
N THR A 36 -17.69 -2.86 0.49
CA THR A 36 -16.98 -2.94 1.77
C THR A 36 -16.31 -4.30 1.95
N LYS A 37 -17.00 -5.38 1.56
CA LYS A 37 -16.45 -6.75 1.64
C LYS A 37 -15.24 -6.94 0.74
N GLU A 38 -15.30 -6.46 -0.50
CA GLU A 38 -14.17 -6.55 -1.44
C GLU A 38 -12.96 -5.77 -0.93
N ILE A 39 -13.17 -4.55 -0.42
CA ILE A 39 -12.09 -3.76 0.16
C ILE A 39 -11.45 -4.46 1.35
N GLN A 40 -12.26 -5.02 2.27
CA GLN A 40 -11.73 -5.79 3.40
C GLN A 40 -10.85 -6.96 2.94
N GLN A 41 -11.31 -7.73 1.96
CA GLN A 41 -10.55 -8.86 1.43
C GLN A 41 -9.23 -8.43 0.79
N LEU A 42 -9.22 -7.31 0.03
CA LEU A 42 -8.01 -6.78 -0.57
C LEU A 42 -7.02 -6.27 0.49
N VAL A 43 -7.51 -5.58 1.52
CA VAL A 43 -6.69 -5.09 2.63
C VAL A 43 -6.05 -6.26 3.37
N ASP A 44 -6.82 -7.27 3.75
CA ASP A 44 -6.32 -8.44 4.48
C ASP A 44 -5.30 -9.23 3.63
N SER A 45 -5.59 -9.44 2.35
CA SER A 45 -4.71 -10.16 1.44
C SER A 45 -3.39 -9.39 1.22
N LEU A 46 -3.45 -8.07 1.07
CA LEU A 46 -2.26 -7.24 0.90
C LEU A 46 -1.42 -7.18 2.19
N SER A 47 -2.05 -7.06 3.36
CA SER A 47 -1.32 -7.04 4.63
C SER A 47 -0.56 -8.35 4.87
N MET A 48 -1.17 -9.49 4.58
CA MET A 48 -0.49 -10.80 4.63
C MET A 48 0.68 -10.87 3.66
N GLY A 49 0.51 -10.37 2.43
CA GLY A 49 1.59 -10.32 1.44
C GLY A 49 2.75 -9.42 1.88
N LEU A 50 2.46 -8.27 2.47
CA LEU A 50 3.47 -7.36 3.02
C LEU A 50 4.25 -8.02 4.18
N MET A 51 3.55 -8.69 5.10
CA MET A 51 4.21 -9.42 6.20
C MET A 51 5.11 -10.54 5.68
N ARG A 52 4.70 -11.27 4.65
CA ARG A 52 5.56 -12.28 3.99
C ARG A 52 6.76 -11.68 3.28
N ALA A 53 6.64 -10.47 2.75
CA ALA A 53 7.77 -9.70 2.22
C ALA A 53 8.69 -9.13 3.33
N GLY A 54 8.46 -9.50 4.60
CA GLY A 54 9.26 -9.08 5.74
C GLY A 54 8.97 -7.65 6.22
N ILE A 55 7.80 -7.10 5.87
CA ILE A 55 7.35 -5.79 6.30
C ILE A 55 6.60 -5.91 7.62
N GLY A 56 6.94 -5.06 8.57
CA GLY A 56 6.25 -5.03 9.87
C GLY A 56 6.96 -4.20 10.92
N TYR A 57 6.83 -4.68 12.13
CA TYR A 57 7.31 -4.08 13.35
C TYR A 57 8.52 -4.88 13.86
N GLN A 58 9.74 -4.34 13.66
CA GLN A 58 10.96 -5.13 13.79
C GLN A 58 11.46 -5.30 15.24
N ASP A 59 11.45 -4.24 16.04
CA ASP A 59 12.17 -4.23 17.35
C ASP A 59 11.34 -3.69 18.53
N GLY A 60 10.07 -3.44 18.37
CA GLY A 60 9.21 -2.92 19.43
C GLY A 60 9.27 -1.39 19.61
N THR A 61 10.12 -0.68 18.88
CA THR A 61 10.20 0.79 18.92
C THR A 61 9.39 1.45 17.79
N ILE A 62 9.08 2.73 17.92
CA ILE A 62 8.41 3.50 16.87
C ILE A 62 9.35 3.64 15.66
N GLU A 63 10.61 3.86 15.91
CA GLU A 63 11.67 4.00 14.92
C GLU A 63 11.91 2.71 14.13
N GLY A 64 11.81 1.56 14.80
CA GLY A 64 11.98 0.23 14.22
C GLY A 64 10.83 -0.24 13.32
N ARG A 65 9.77 0.56 13.17
CA ARG A 65 8.71 0.27 12.21
C ARG A 65 9.19 0.47 10.78
N ASP A 66 8.90 -0.47 9.92
CA ASP A 66 9.20 -0.34 8.50
C ASP A 66 8.40 0.79 7.85
N LYS A 67 8.98 1.45 6.87
CA LYS A 67 8.34 2.55 6.13
C LYS A 67 8.11 2.13 4.69
N ILE A 68 6.91 2.40 4.21
CA ILE A 68 6.48 2.17 2.84
C ILE A 68 6.08 3.52 2.24
N ALA A 69 6.66 3.90 1.12
CA ALA A 69 6.27 5.12 0.42
C ALA A 69 5.19 4.85 -0.62
N ILE A 70 4.31 5.82 -0.78
CA ILE A 70 3.31 5.84 -1.86
C ILE A 70 3.37 7.17 -2.61
N LEU A 71 3.54 7.08 -3.94
CA LEU A 71 3.42 8.19 -4.87
C LEU A 71 2.27 7.88 -5.83
N SER A 72 1.11 8.45 -5.59
CA SER A 72 -0.09 8.13 -6.38
C SER A 72 -1.11 9.24 -6.32
N ASN A 73 -1.84 9.42 -7.41
CA ASN A 73 -3.10 10.14 -7.41
C ASN A 73 -4.15 9.38 -6.60
N ASN A 74 -5.25 10.07 -6.25
CA ASN A 74 -6.35 9.46 -5.50
C ASN A 74 -6.96 8.29 -6.28
N ARG A 75 -7.01 7.12 -5.62
CA ARG A 75 -7.56 5.88 -6.17
C ARG A 75 -7.87 4.89 -5.03
N PRO A 76 -8.73 3.88 -5.25
CA PRO A 76 -9.06 2.90 -4.21
C PRO A 76 -7.84 2.19 -3.62
N GLU A 77 -6.86 1.85 -4.46
CA GLU A 77 -5.64 1.16 -4.06
C GLU A 77 -4.79 1.96 -3.06
N TRP A 78 -4.90 3.29 -3.09
CA TRP A 78 -4.25 4.16 -2.10
C TRP A 78 -4.75 3.84 -0.68
N VAL A 79 -6.08 3.76 -0.51
CA VAL A 79 -6.70 3.45 0.80
C VAL A 79 -6.48 1.99 1.17
N ILE A 80 -6.54 1.07 0.21
CA ILE A 80 -6.26 -0.36 0.43
C ILE A 80 -4.84 -0.52 0.98
N LEU A 81 -3.85 0.13 0.37
CA LEU A 81 -2.47 0.08 0.83
C LEU A 81 -2.31 0.71 2.21
N ASP A 82 -2.94 1.87 2.47
CA ASP A 82 -2.85 2.54 3.77
C ASP A 82 -3.34 1.63 4.90
N LEU A 83 -4.53 1.04 4.75
CA LEU A 83 -5.09 0.15 5.76
C LEU A 83 -4.27 -1.14 5.91
N ALA A 84 -3.78 -1.70 4.81
CA ALA A 84 -2.95 -2.90 4.84
C ALA A 84 -1.61 -2.65 5.56
N VAL A 85 -0.94 -1.53 5.27
CA VAL A 85 0.31 -1.14 5.96
C VAL A 85 0.08 -0.97 7.46
N GLN A 86 -1.01 -0.33 7.86
CA GLN A 86 -1.35 -0.17 9.28
C GLN A 86 -1.58 -1.52 9.99
N GLN A 87 -2.18 -2.50 9.32
CA GLN A 87 -2.37 -3.85 9.88
C GLN A 87 -1.04 -4.56 10.15
N THR A 88 0.01 -4.30 9.36
CA THR A 88 1.34 -4.89 9.58
C THR A 88 2.12 -4.22 10.71
N GLY A 89 1.65 -3.08 11.22
CA GLY A 89 2.40 -2.25 12.17
C GLY A 89 3.48 -1.37 11.52
N ALA A 90 3.64 -1.40 10.21
CA ALA A 90 4.51 -0.50 9.45
C ALA A 90 3.90 0.90 9.33
N VAL A 91 4.64 1.83 8.76
CA VAL A 91 4.23 3.24 8.56
C VAL A 91 4.14 3.54 7.06
N LEU A 92 2.99 4.05 6.63
CA LEU A 92 2.86 4.61 5.29
C LEU A 92 3.44 6.04 5.26
N THR A 93 4.25 6.31 4.24
CA THR A 93 4.84 7.63 3.96
C THR A 93 4.26 8.15 2.63
N PRO A 94 3.17 8.92 2.67
CA PRO A 94 2.59 9.51 1.47
C PRO A 94 3.49 10.61 0.91
N ILE A 95 3.76 10.55 -0.39
CA ILE A 95 4.57 11.53 -1.10
C ILE A 95 3.76 12.07 -2.28
N TYR A 96 3.75 13.39 -2.46
CA TYR A 96 3.05 14.01 -3.58
C TYR A 96 3.67 13.59 -4.93
N PRO A 97 2.85 13.22 -5.94
CA PRO A 97 3.35 12.85 -7.28
C PRO A 97 4.19 13.93 -7.95
N THR A 98 3.95 15.20 -7.61
CA THR A 98 4.65 16.37 -8.18
C THR A 98 6.02 16.63 -7.57
N ILE A 99 6.45 15.83 -6.59
CA ILE A 99 7.76 15.99 -5.93
C ILE A 99 8.91 15.96 -6.95
N ASN A 100 9.93 16.77 -6.75
CA ASN A 100 11.14 16.68 -7.56
C ASN A 100 12.03 15.50 -7.14
N VAL A 101 12.94 15.10 -8.02
CA VAL A 101 13.77 13.92 -7.86
C VAL A 101 14.71 14.01 -6.65
N ASN A 102 15.28 15.20 -6.38
CA ASN A 102 16.21 15.38 -5.27
C ASN A 102 15.52 15.29 -3.91
N GLU A 103 14.32 15.87 -3.79
CA GLU A 103 13.51 15.77 -2.58
C GLU A 103 13.02 14.34 -2.36
N LEU A 104 12.65 13.65 -3.44
CA LEU A 104 12.26 12.25 -3.38
C LEU A 104 13.41 11.37 -2.86
N GLU A 105 14.63 11.53 -3.41
CA GLU A 105 15.83 10.84 -2.96
C GLU A 105 16.08 11.08 -1.46
N PHE A 106 15.97 12.35 -1.02
CA PHE A 106 16.13 12.72 0.38
C PHE A 106 15.12 12.00 1.27
N ILE A 107 13.80 12.06 0.95
CA ILE A 107 12.75 11.45 1.77
C ILE A 107 12.91 9.93 1.86
N LEU A 108 13.21 9.26 0.73
CA LEU A 108 13.37 7.80 0.72
C LEU A 108 14.55 7.34 1.58
N ASN A 109 15.63 8.12 1.61
CA ASN A 109 16.80 7.81 2.43
C ASN A 109 16.59 8.19 3.90
N ASP A 110 16.08 9.38 4.19
CA ASP A 110 15.85 9.87 5.56
C ASP A 110 14.89 8.96 6.33
N ALA A 111 13.81 8.54 5.69
CA ALA A 111 12.84 7.61 6.29
C ALA A 111 13.29 6.14 6.20
N ALA A 112 14.40 5.82 5.55
CA ALA A 112 14.84 4.45 5.29
C ALA A 112 13.72 3.57 4.69
N VAL A 113 13.04 4.10 3.66
CA VAL A 113 11.89 3.44 3.02
C VAL A 113 12.29 2.09 2.44
N LYS A 114 11.53 1.03 2.74
CA LYS A 114 11.78 -0.33 2.24
C LYS A 114 11.06 -0.64 0.92
N LEU A 115 9.81 -0.24 0.80
CA LEU A 115 9.01 -0.47 -0.40
C LEU A 115 8.44 0.86 -0.91
N VAL A 116 8.34 0.99 -2.23
CA VAL A 116 7.72 2.14 -2.87
C VAL A 116 6.57 1.66 -3.76
N PHE A 117 5.41 2.29 -3.63
CA PHE A 117 4.25 2.07 -4.51
C PHE A 117 4.01 3.31 -5.35
N VAL A 118 3.85 3.11 -6.66
CA VAL A 118 3.61 4.21 -7.61
C VAL A 118 2.40 3.92 -8.48
N SER A 119 1.69 4.97 -8.92
CA SER A 119 0.48 4.78 -9.73
C SER A 119 0.76 4.37 -11.16
N ASP A 120 1.81 4.90 -11.80
CA ASP A 120 1.98 4.90 -13.25
C ASP A 120 3.44 4.88 -13.71
N GLN A 121 3.62 4.83 -15.03
CA GLN A 121 4.92 4.76 -15.69
C GLN A 121 5.82 5.96 -15.41
N GLU A 122 5.25 7.16 -15.33
CA GLU A 122 6.05 8.38 -15.09
C GLU A 122 6.67 8.35 -13.68
N LEU A 123 5.85 8.03 -12.68
CA LEU A 123 6.31 7.93 -11.30
C LEU A 123 7.26 6.75 -11.11
N TYR A 124 7.02 5.63 -11.80
CA TYR A 124 7.94 4.50 -11.81
C TYR A 124 9.31 4.90 -12.34
N ALA A 125 9.37 5.56 -13.50
CA ALA A 125 10.61 6.04 -14.08
C ALA A 125 11.34 7.05 -13.15
N LYS A 126 10.59 7.94 -12.49
CA LYS A 126 11.12 8.89 -11.51
C LYS A 126 11.82 8.16 -10.36
N VAL A 127 11.21 7.15 -9.75
CA VAL A 127 11.84 6.35 -8.69
C VAL A 127 13.03 5.56 -9.23
N GLN A 128 12.93 4.95 -10.40
CA GLN A 128 14.03 4.20 -11.01
C GLN A 128 15.27 5.07 -11.26
N SER A 129 15.10 6.35 -11.61
CA SER A 129 16.22 7.28 -11.86
C SER A 129 17.13 7.50 -10.64
N ILE A 130 16.63 7.26 -9.44
CA ILE A 130 17.37 7.41 -8.17
C ILE A 130 17.60 6.08 -7.45
N ARG A 131 17.22 4.97 -8.07
CA ARG A 131 17.24 3.65 -7.42
C ARG A 131 18.63 3.27 -6.87
N SER A 132 19.70 3.62 -7.58
CA SER A 132 21.08 3.39 -7.15
C SER A 132 21.52 4.22 -5.93
N LYS A 133 20.79 5.29 -5.65
CA LYS A 133 21.07 6.21 -4.54
C LYS A 133 20.16 6.01 -3.33
N THR A 134 19.21 5.08 -3.41
CA THR A 134 18.25 4.75 -2.35
C THR A 134 18.40 3.29 -1.90
N PRO A 135 19.50 2.94 -1.22
CA PRO A 135 19.86 1.54 -0.92
C PRO A 135 18.86 0.83 0.01
N SER A 136 18.10 1.56 0.83
CA SER A 136 17.07 0.99 1.71
C SER A 136 15.86 0.44 0.94
N VAL A 137 15.56 1.00 -0.24
CA VAL A 137 14.42 0.55 -1.05
C VAL A 137 14.70 -0.83 -1.61
N GLN A 138 13.91 -1.81 -1.26
CA GLN A 138 14.05 -3.21 -1.69
C GLN A 138 13.31 -3.47 -3.00
N ALA A 139 12.09 -2.94 -3.13
CA ALA A 139 11.25 -3.12 -4.31
C ALA A 139 10.38 -1.89 -4.60
N VAL A 140 10.00 -1.76 -5.88
CA VAL A 140 9.06 -0.75 -6.36
C VAL A 140 7.90 -1.48 -7.03
N TYR A 141 6.69 -1.25 -6.52
CA TYR A 141 5.44 -1.82 -7.04
C TYR A 141 4.64 -0.76 -7.77
N THR A 142 3.89 -1.18 -8.79
CA THR A 142 3.04 -0.29 -9.58
C THR A 142 1.57 -0.66 -9.41
N PHE A 143 0.68 0.32 -9.38
CA PHE A 143 -0.76 0.08 -9.39
C PHE A 143 -1.29 -0.18 -10.80
N ASN A 144 -0.80 0.57 -11.79
CA ASN A 144 -1.08 0.24 -13.19
C ASN A 144 -0.13 -0.86 -13.67
N PRO A 145 -0.58 -1.79 -14.49
CA PRO A 145 0.31 -2.77 -15.10
C PRO A 145 1.37 -2.08 -15.98
N ILE A 146 2.65 -2.32 -15.68
CA ILE A 146 3.79 -1.78 -16.41
C ILE A 146 4.69 -2.95 -16.77
N GLN A 147 5.13 -3.02 -18.02
CA GLN A 147 6.06 -4.06 -18.47
C GLN A 147 7.36 -3.98 -17.65
N GLU A 148 7.86 -5.12 -17.22
CA GLU A 148 9.09 -5.28 -16.43
C GLU A 148 9.06 -4.66 -15.02
N ALA A 149 7.91 -4.16 -14.56
CA ALA A 149 7.73 -3.68 -13.19
C ALA A 149 6.87 -4.65 -12.37
N LEU A 150 7.16 -4.75 -11.07
CA LEU A 150 6.35 -5.54 -10.14
C LEU A 150 4.98 -4.89 -9.99
N HIS A 151 3.93 -5.66 -10.20
CA HIS A 151 2.57 -5.19 -10.01
C HIS A 151 2.13 -5.47 -8.56
N TRP A 152 1.45 -4.52 -7.92
CA TRP A 152 1.03 -4.64 -6.52
C TRP A 152 0.19 -5.88 -6.21
N LYS A 153 -0.55 -6.38 -7.19
CA LYS A 153 -1.34 -7.61 -7.04
C LYS A 153 -0.49 -8.87 -6.86
N GLU A 154 0.80 -8.82 -7.15
CA GLU A 154 1.72 -9.93 -6.86
C GLU A 154 1.92 -10.14 -5.35
N LEU A 155 1.69 -9.09 -4.56
CA LEU A 155 1.66 -9.17 -3.11
C LEU A 155 0.33 -9.72 -2.56
N LEU A 156 -0.76 -9.72 -3.36
CA LEU A 156 -2.03 -10.23 -2.89
C LEU A 156 -1.92 -11.74 -2.65
N HIS A 157 -1.96 -12.09 -1.38
CA HIS A 157 -1.91 -13.48 -0.99
C HIS A 157 -3.32 -14.00 -0.77
N HIS A 158 -3.73 -14.92 -1.60
CA HIS A 158 -4.94 -15.69 -1.38
C HIS A 158 -4.63 -16.73 -0.29
N GLY A 159 -4.80 -16.31 0.98
CA GLY A 159 -4.52 -17.19 2.11
C GLY A 159 -5.33 -18.47 2.04
N ASN A 160 -4.66 -19.59 2.17
CA ASN A 160 -5.30 -20.78 2.70
C ASN A 160 -5.60 -20.51 4.18
N ASP A 161 -6.70 -21.04 4.72
CA ASP A 161 -7.15 -20.78 6.10
C ASP A 161 -6.13 -21.08 7.22
N GLU A 162 -4.97 -21.63 6.89
CA GLU A 162 -3.87 -21.95 7.81
C GLU A 162 -3.05 -20.71 8.24
N ASP A 163 -3.17 -19.59 7.55
CA ASP A 163 -2.38 -18.36 7.82
C ASP A 163 -3.12 -17.37 8.76
N ARG A 164 -4.28 -17.72 9.28
CA ARG A 164 -5.12 -16.84 10.12
C ARG A 164 -4.97 -17.05 11.64
N ASN A 165 -4.04 -17.87 12.08
CA ASN A 165 -3.78 -18.16 13.50
C ASN A 165 -2.58 -17.40 14.06
#